data_d2860489cd876f29a8da7c4a6483d07e
#
_entry.id   d2860489cd876f29a8da7c4a6483d07e
#
_cell.length_a   1.000
_cell.length_b   1.000
_cell.length_c   1.000
_cell.angle_alpha   90.00
_cell.angle_beta   90.00
_cell.angle_gamma   90.00
#
_symmetry.space_group_name_H-M   'P 1'
#
loop_
_entity.id
_entity.type
_entity.pdbx_description
1 polymer ?
#
loop_
_entity_poly.entity_id
_entity_poly.type
_entity_poly.pdbx_seq_one_letter_code
_entity_poly.pdbx_strand_id
1 'polypeptide(L)'
;IDEPTNHLDVHGRELVARYLRRKDGFLLVSHDRAFLNSCVDHVLALNRSDAWAMQGDYDAWQERFDQQNAWEEARNEDLKRDIVRLEASARRAARWSDRCEKGKFHVAPSETAAVDRGYVGARSAALMKRSANTQRRRERAVEERRGLLHNVERVGELRLTVLRHPKETLVRVEEGVVRYDGRVVCEGLRF
;
A
#
# COMPACT_ATOMS: atom_id res chain seq x y z
N ILE A 1 -17.47 -24.26 6.72
CA ILE A 1 -18.26 -24.26 5.49
C ILE A 1 -17.47 -23.46 4.48
N ASP A 2 -17.16 -24.05 3.34
CA ASP A 2 -16.34 -23.43 2.30
C ASP A 2 -17.20 -23.22 1.06
N GLU A 3 -17.25 -21.97 0.59
CA GLU A 3 -17.97 -21.52 -0.62
C GLU A 3 -19.37 -22.12 -0.82
N PRO A 4 -20.30 -22.01 0.15
CA PRO A 4 -21.61 -22.64 0.06
C PRO A 4 -22.53 -22.02 -1.00
N THR A 5 -22.16 -20.84 -1.53
CA THR A 5 -22.94 -20.14 -2.55
C THR A 5 -22.67 -20.60 -3.99
N ASN A 6 -21.65 -21.44 -4.16
CA ASN A 6 -21.35 -22.02 -5.46
C ASN A 6 -22.53 -22.88 -5.94
N HIS A 7 -22.97 -22.62 -7.17
CA HIS A 7 -24.09 -23.30 -7.83
C HIS A 7 -25.48 -23.04 -7.25
N LEU A 8 -25.63 -22.07 -6.33
CA LEU A 8 -26.93 -21.66 -5.81
C LEU A 8 -27.45 -20.41 -6.53
N ASP A 9 -28.73 -20.44 -6.82
CA ASP A 9 -29.46 -19.24 -7.25
C ASP A 9 -29.70 -18.29 -6.06
N VAL A 10 -30.27 -17.13 -6.33
CA VAL A 10 -30.53 -16.10 -5.30
C VAL A 10 -31.39 -16.66 -4.17
N HIS A 11 -32.41 -17.42 -4.51
CA HIS A 11 -33.33 -18.01 -3.52
C HIS A 11 -32.64 -19.05 -2.65
N GLY A 12 -31.81 -19.91 -3.23
CA GLY A 12 -30.98 -20.88 -2.51
C GLY A 12 -30.02 -20.23 -1.53
N ARG A 13 -29.37 -19.12 -1.93
CA ARG A 13 -28.48 -18.34 -1.05
C ARG A 13 -29.24 -17.77 0.15
N GLU A 14 -30.43 -17.22 -0.05
CA GLU A 14 -31.28 -16.71 1.06
C GLU A 14 -31.70 -17.81 2.03
N LEU A 15 -32.03 -19.00 1.53
CA LEU A 15 -32.36 -20.15 2.36
C LEU A 15 -31.17 -20.59 3.22
N VAL A 16 -29.98 -20.69 2.64
CA VAL A 16 -28.76 -21.07 3.35
C VAL A 16 -28.40 -20.00 4.38
N ALA A 17 -28.45 -18.70 4.03
CA ALA A 17 -28.20 -17.61 4.98
C ALA A 17 -29.15 -17.67 6.19
N ARG A 18 -30.43 -17.90 5.93
CA ARG A 18 -31.45 -18.04 6.97
C ARG A 18 -31.23 -19.26 7.86
N TYR A 19 -30.74 -20.36 7.30
CA TYR A 19 -30.36 -21.54 8.04
C TYR A 19 -29.16 -21.28 8.95
N LEU A 20 -28.11 -20.63 8.42
CA LEU A 20 -26.88 -20.32 9.16
C LEU A 20 -27.13 -19.39 10.36
N ARG A 21 -27.98 -18.40 10.21
CA ARG A 21 -28.37 -17.48 11.33
C ARG A 21 -28.99 -18.20 12.53
N ARG A 22 -29.50 -19.40 12.36
CA ARG A 22 -30.10 -20.20 13.44
C ARG A 22 -29.09 -21.10 14.14
N LYS A 23 -27.82 -21.08 13.72
CA LYS A 23 -26.76 -21.89 14.31
C LYS A 23 -26.03 -21.11 15.39
N ASP A 24 -25.67 -21.81 16.47
CA ASP A 24 -24.96 -21.23 17.61
C ASP A 24 -23.51 -20.82 17.26
N GLY A 25 -22.93 -21.35 16.18
CA GLY A 25 -21.61 -21.00 15.70
C GLY A 25 -21.24 -21.74 14.42
N PHE A 26 -20.53 -21.05 13.53
CA PHE A 26 -19.99 -21.62 12.30
C PHE A 26 -18.78 -20.80 11.85
N LEU A 27 -17.93 -21.40 11.04
CA LEU A 27 -16.89 -20.72 10.27
C LEU A 27 -17.26 -20.83 8.80
N LEU A 28 -17.30 -19.67 8.12
CA LEU A 28 -17.69 -19.55 6.74
C LEU A 28 -16.57 -18.91 5.92
N VAL A 29 -16.23 -19.52 4.79
CA VAL A 29 -15.35 -18.93 3.77
C VAL A 29 -16.19 -18.70 2.53
N SER A 30 -16.25 -17.46 2.03
CA SER A 30 -16.94 -17.10 0.81
C SER A 30 -16.40 -15.81 0.21
N HIS A 31 -16.53 -15.67 -1.09
CA HIS A 31 -16.26 -14.43 -1.83
C HIS A 31 -17.54 -13.63 -2.15
N ASP A 32 -18.71 -14.16 -1.79
CA ASP A 32 -20.00 -13.49 -1.98
C ASP A 32 -20.28 -12.52 -0.81
N ARG A 33 -20.01 -11.23 -1.05
CA ARG A 33 -20.15 -10.16 -0.06
C ARG A 33 -21.60 -10.03 0.46
N ALA A 34 -22.57 -10.11 -0.44
CA ALA A 34 -23.98 -9.99 -0.07
C ALA A 34 -24.41 -11.14 0.84
N PHE A 35 -23.93 -12.35 0.54
CA PHE A 35 -24.16 -13.52 1.37
C PHE A 35 -23.49 -13.39 2.75
N LEU A 36 -22.21 -12.98 2.81
CA LEU A 36 -21.51 -12.72 4.06
C LEU A 36 -22.28 -11.72 4.93
N ASN A 37 -22.62 -10.55 4.39
CA ASN A 37 -23.38 -9.51 5.12
C ASN A 37 -24.73 -10.05 5.64
N SER A 38 -25.30 -11.03 4.97
CA SER A 38 -26.58 -11.56 5.37
C SER A 38 -26.52 -12.55 6.55
N CYS A 39 -25.37 -13.12 6.92
CA CYS A 39 -25.32 -14.21 7.88
C CYS A 39 -24.15 -14.17 8.88
N VAL A 40 -23.13 -13.34 8.69
CA VAL A 40 -21.99 -13.26 9.62
C VAL A 40 -22.15 -12.09 10.58
N ASP A 41 -21.60 -12.22 11.77
CA ASP A 41 -21.52 -11.20 12.83
C ASP A 41 -20.09 -10.92 13.27
N HIS A 42 -19.14 -11.72 12.78
CA HIS A 42 -17.71 -11.53 12.98
C HIS A 42 -16.95 -11.85 11.68
N VAL A 43 -15.89 -11.12 11.44
CA VAL A 43 -14.97 -11.36 10.31
C VAL A 43 -13.59 -11.70 10.85
N LEU A 44 -13.04 -12.82 10.40
CA LEU A 44 -11.64 -13.19 10.63
C LEU A 44 -10.83 -12.89 9.36
N ALA A 45 -10.02 -11.84 9.42
CA ALA A 45 -9.11 -11.49 8.34
C ALA A 45 -7.77 -12.17 8.53
N LEU A 46 -7.29 -12.83 7.47
CA LEU A 46 -5.99 -13.49 7.43
C LEU A 46 -5.06 -12.71 6.47
N ASN A 47 -4.06 -12.06 7.01
CA ASN A 47 -3.01 -11.41 6.25
C ASN A 47 -1.74 -12.27 6.25
N ARG A 48 -0.70 -11.86 5.51
CA ARG A 48 0.56 -12.61 5.41
C ARG A 48 1.27 -12.78 6.75
N SER A 49 1.16 -11.79 7.64
CA SER A 49 1.87 -11.74 8.93
C SER A 49 0.93 -11.86 10.13
N ASP A 50 -0.35 -11.51 9.96
CA ASP A 50 -1.28 -11.33 11.06
C ASP A 50 -2.64 -11.94 10.76
N ALA A 51 -3.31 -12.39 11.81
CA ALA A 51 -4.71 -12.79 11.80
C ALA A 51 -5.45 -11.98 12.86
N TRP A 52 -6.54 -11.35 12.51
CA TRP A 52 -7.33 -10.56 13.45
C TRP A 52 -8.83 -10.76 13.22
N ALA A 53 -9.57 -10.77 14.31
CA ALA A 53 -11.01 -10.92 14.30
C ALA A 53 -11.68 -9.61 14.67
N MET A 54 -12.77 -9.28 13.98
CA MET A 54 -13.57 -8.10 14.23
C MET A 54 -15.04 -8.47 14.31
N GLN A 55 -15.73 -7.88 15.28
CA GLN A 55 -17.18 -7.95 15.37
C GLN A 55 -17.81 -7.00 14.34
N GLY A 56 -18.77 -7.50 13.60
CA GLY A 56 -19.49 -6.79 12.54
C GLY A 56 -19.67 -7.68 11.31
N ASP A 57 -20.41 -7.16 10.35
CA ASP A 57 -20.56 -7.76 9.04
C ASP A 57 -19.37 -7.46 8.12
N TYR A 58 -19.42 -7.98 6.90
CA TYR A 58 -18.35 -7.78 5.93
C TYR A 58 -18.17 -6.30 5.55
N ASP A 59 -19.26 -5.54 5.40
CA ASP A 59 -19.20 -4.11 5.00
C ASP A 59 -18.53 -3.27 6.10
N ALA A 60 -18.88 -3.50 7.37
CA ALA A 60 -18.24 -2.84 8.49
C ALA A 60 -16.74 -3.17 8.60
N TRP A 61 -16.36 -4.40 8.30
CA TRP A 61 -14.96 -4.80 8.21
C TRP A 61 -14.25 -4.10 7.05
N GLN A 62 -14.86 -4.09 5.86
CA GLN A 62 -14.29 -3.48 4.66
C GLN A 62 -14.03 -1.98 4.88
N GLU A 63 -14.99 -1.27 5.46
CA GLU A 63 -14.84 0.15 5.75
C GLU A 63 -13.66 0.43 6.69
N ARG A 64 -13.52 -0.34 7.76
CA ARG A 64 -12.39 -0.20 8.70
C ARG A 64 -11.06 -0.57 8.04
N PHE A 65 -11.04 -1.61 7.23
CA PHE A 65 -9.86 -2.03 6.50
C PHE A 65 -9.39 -0.93 5.52
N ASP A 66 -10.31 -0.32 4.79
CA ASP A 66 -10.02 0.76 3.87
C ASP A 66 -9.52 2.02 4.61
N GLN A 67 -10.12 2.36 5.74
CA GLN A 67 -9.66 3.46 6.60
C GLN A 67 -8.25 3.21 7.13
N GLN A 68 -7.97 2.01 7.61
CA GLN A 68 -6.65 1.64 8.11
C GLN A 68 -5.61 1.67 7.00
N ASN A 69 -5.90 1.10 5.83
CA ASN A 69 -5.02 1.13 4.67
C ASN A 69 -4.72 2.57 4.21
N ALA A 70 -5.74 3.43 4.13
CA ALA A 70 -5.55 4.83 3.77
C ALA A 70 -4.65 5.57 4.78
N TRP A 71 -4.81 5.28 6.08
CA TRP A 71 -3.95 5.85 7.11
C TRP A 71 -2.49 5.35 7.00
N GLU A 72 -2.31 4.05 6.79
CA GLU A 72 -0.98 3.46 6.61
C GLU A 72 -0.29 3.95 5.34
N GLU A 73 -1.03 4.11 4.23
CA GLU A 73 -0.51 4.69 3.01
C GLU A 73 -0.08 6.15 3.20
N ALA A 74 -0.90 6.97 3.85
CA ALA A 74 -0.56 8.36 4.14
C ALA A 74 0.72 8.43 5.01
N ARG A 75 0.80 7.60 6.04
CA ARG A 75 1.98 7.51 6.91
C ARG A 75 3.22 7.05 6.15
N ASN A 76 3.09 6.06 5.26
CA ASN A 76 4.18 5.59 4.42
C ASN A 76 4.68 6.69 3.46
N GLU A 77 3.77 7.49 2.90
CA GLU A 77 4.13 8.63 2.05
C GLU A 77 4.90 9.71 2.82
N ASP A 78 4.48 10.02 4.05
CA ASP A 78 5.20 10.96 4.91
C ASP A 78 6.59 10.44 5.29
N LEU A 79 6.71 9.15 5.64
CA LEU A 79 8.00 8.52 5.91
C LEU A 79 8.92 8.55 4.68
N LYS A 80 8.41 8.30 3.49
CA LYS A 80 9.17 8.40 2.23
C LYS A 80 9.66 9.82 1.98
N ARG A 81 8.81 10.84 2.18
CA ARG A 81 9.21 12.25 2.06
C ARG A 81 10.31 12.61 3.05
N ASP A 82 10.19 12.14 4.28
CA ASP A 82 11.21 12.36 5.32
C ASP A 82 12.54 11.68 4.96
N ILE A 83 12.52 10.45 4.47
CA ILE A 83 13.71 9.73 4.00
C ILE A 83 14.40 10.53 2.89
N VAL A 84 13.66 10.95 1.86
CA VAL A 84 14.21 11.76 0.75
C VAL A 84 14.81 13.07 1.27
N ARG A 85 14.14 13.75 2.20
CA ARG A 85 14.63 14.99 2.82
C ARG A 85 15.92 14.77 3.60
N LEU A 86 16.00 13.69 4.38
CA LEU A 86 17.18 13.33 5.17
C LEU A 86 18.34 12.94 4.26
N GLU A 87 18.12 12.13 3.24
CA GLU A 87 19.13 11.75 2.25
C GLU A 87 19.67 12.98 1.49
N ALA A 88 18.78 13.85 1.04
CA ALA A 88 19.20 15.10 0.37
C ALA A 88 20.04 15.99 1.29
N SER A 89 19.68 16.04 2.58
CA SER A 89 20.46 16.81 3.55
C SER A 89 21.82 16.17 3.86
N ALA A 90 21.89 14.84 3.89
CA ALA A 90 23.14 14.09 4.04
C ALA A 90 24.08 14.33 2.84
N ARG A 91 23.56 14.26 1.61
CA ARG A 91 24.31 14.55 0.39
C ARG A 91 24.82 15.99 0.35
N ARG A 92 24.03 16.99 0.79
CA ARG A 92 24.49 18.38 0.90
C ARG A 92 25.63 18.53 1.90
N ALA A 93 25.53 17.87 3.07
CA ALA A 93 26.59 17.90 4.07
C ALA A 93 27.90 17.26 3.59
N ALA A 94 27.82 16.13 2.88
CA ALA A 94 28.95 15.47 2.27
C ALA A 94 29.67 16.39 1.24
N ARG A 95 28.90 16.97 0.32
CA ARG A 95 29.44 17.92 -0.67
C ARG A 95 30.06 19.18 -0.05
N TRP A 96 29.51 19.63 1.09
CA TRP A 96 30.09 20.78 1.81
C TRP A 96 31.40 20.37 2.48
N SER A 97 31.47 19.20 3.09
CA SER A 97 32.70 18.65 3.67
C SER A 97 33.81 18.52 2.64
N ASP A 98 33.50 17.94 1.46
CA ASP A 98 34.45 17.79 0.35
C ASP A 98 34.97 19.15 -0.16
N ARG A 99 34.10 20.15 -0.24
CA ARG A 99 34.52 21.51 -0.62
C ARG A 99 35.43 22.14 0.40
N CYS A 100 35.15 21.99 1.70
CA CYS A 100 36.02 22.49 2.75
C CYS A 100 37.38 21.80 2.73
N GLU A 101 37.43 20.52 2.39
CA GLU A 101 38.67 19.77 2.30
C GLU A 101 39.52 20.21 1.10
N LYS A 102 38.91 20.36 -0.08
CA LYS A 102 39.58 20.89 -1.27
C LYS A 102 40.04 22.33 -1.10
N GLY A 103 39.30 23.16 -0.36
CA GLY A 103 39.65 24.55 -0.07
C GLY A 103 40.90 24.71 0.83
N LYS A 104 41.27 23.66 1.60
CA LYS A 104 42.48 23.69 2.45
C LYS A 104 43.79 23.88 1.66
N PHE A 105 43.81 23.42 0.41
CA PHE A 105 45.00 23.46 -0.45
C PHE A 105 45.05 24.70 -1.35
N HIS A 106 44.02 25.56 -1.31
CA HIS A 106 43.91 26.76 -2.14
C HIS A 106 44.05 28.09 -1.36
N VAL A 107 44.63 28.06 -0.17
CA VAL A 107 45.02 29.30 0.50
C VAL A 107 46.26 29.85 -0.22
N ALA A 108 46.10 30.88 -1.03
CA ALA A 108 47.22 31.64 -1.60
C ALA A 108 48.13 32.11 -0.44
N PRO A 109 49.47 32.02 -0.58
CA PRO A 109 50.35 32.52 0.43
C PRO A 109 50.22 34.04 0.50
N SER A 110 49.48 34.53 1.47
CA SER A 110 49.48 35.92 1.89
C SER A 110 50.74 36.13 2.73
N GLU A 111 51.60 37.06 2.29
CA GLU A 111 52.95 37.28 2.76
C GLU A 111 53.11 37.77 4.24
N THR A 112 52.08 37.83 5.04
CA THR A 112 52.16 38.52 6.33
C THR A 112 51.61 37.80 7.57
N ALA A 113 51.20 36.54 7.48
CA ALA A 113 50.82 35.81 8.70
C ALA A 113 51.36 34.38 8.66
N ALA A 114 52.22 34.03 9.60
CA ALA A 114 52.54 32.64 9.91
C ALA A 114 51.25 31.95 10.37
N VAL A 115 50.51 31.42 9.42
CA VAL A 115 49.31 30.64 9.70
C VAL A 115 49.76 29.43 10.51
N ASP A 116 49.39 29.34 11.78
CA ASP A 116 49.60 28.16 12.59
C ASP A 116 48.89 26.96 11.97
N ARG A 117 49.64 26.22 11.18
CA ARG A 117 49.15 25.03 10.45
C ARG A 117 48.59 23.97 11.42
N GLY A 118 49.06 23.94 12.65
CA GLY A 118 48.53 23.08 13.70
C GLY A 118 47.12 23.45 14.11
N TYR A 119 46.87 24.75 14.34
CA TYR A 119 45.53 25.26 14.68
C TYR A 119 44.50 25.05 13.57
N VAL A 120 44.86 25.35 12.31
CA VAL A 120 43.98 25.13 11.15
C VAL A 120 43.70 23.65 10.96
N GLY A 121 44.68 22.80 11.12
CA GLY A 121 44.54 21.35 11.07
C GLY A 121 43.60 20.81 12.15
N ALA A 122 43.78 21.23 13.40
CA ALA A 122 42.93 20.81 14.51
C ALA A 122 41.47 21.27 14.34
N ARG A 123 41.26 22.52 13.91
CA ARG A 123 39.91 23.07 13.63
C ARG A 123 39.22 22.31 12.50
N SER A 124 39.94 21.98 11.45
CA SER A 124 39.46 21.20 10.31
C SER A 124 39.08 19.78 10.74
N ALA A 125 39.93 19.12 11.51
CA ALA A 125 39.64 17.79 12.07
C ALA A 125 38.38 17.77 12.94
N ALA A 126 38.20 18.80 13.78
CA ALA A 126 37.00 18.96 14.60
C ALA A 126 35.72 19.13 13.75
N LEU A 127 35.80 19.94 12.68
CA LEU A 127 34.67 20.12 11.73
C LEU A 127 34.35 18.81 11.00
N MET A 128 35.37 18.08 10.55
CA MET A 128 35.16 16.75 9.92
C MET A 128 34.52 15.75 10.87
N LYS A 129 34.96 15.70 12.12
CA LYS A 129 34.37 14.82 13.14
C LYS A 129 32.91 15.16 13.38
N ARG A 130 32.56 16.46 13.45
CA ARG A 130 31.14 16.90 13.57
C ARG A 130 30.32 16.53 12.35
N SER A 131 30.87 16.72 11.13
CA SER A 131 30.19 16.34 9.88
C SER A 131 29.94 14.81 9.83
N ALA A 132 30.96 14.00 10.11
CA ALA A 132 30.85 12.55 10.15
C ALA A 132 29.81 12.07 11.17
N ASN A 133 29.79 12.66 12.38
CA ASN A 133 28.80 12.32 13.40
C ASN A 133 27.38 12.70 12.96
N THR A 134 27.21 13.85 12.30
CA THR A 134 25.92 14.29 11.79
C THR A 134 25.43 13.36 10.66
N GLN A 135 26.35 12.95 9.79
CA GLN A 135 26.04 12.01 8.73
C GLN A 135 25.61 10.64 9.27
N ARG A 136 26.36 10.07 10.22
CA ARG A 136 25.99 8.81 10.89
C ARG A 136 24.62 8.87 11.58
N ARG A 137 24.30 10.00 12.25
CA ARG A 137 22.99 10.21 12.87
C ARG A 137 21.87 10.21 11.81
N ARG A 138 22.10 10.84 10.64
CA ARG A 138 21.14 10.86 9.55
C ARG A 138 20.95 9.49 8.91
N GLU A 139 22.04 8.75 8.70
CA GLU A 139 22.00 7.39 8.18
C GLU A 139 21.18 6.46 9.10
N ARG A 140 21.42 6.52 10.42
CA ARG A 140 20.61 5.80 11.40
C ARG A 140 19.14 6.20 11.35
N ALA A 141 18.83 7.49 11.27
CA ALA A 141 17.47 7.99 11.18
C ALA A 141 16.76 7.56 9.88
N VAL A 142 17.50 7.42 8.77
CA VAL A 142 16.95 6.87 7.51
C VAL A 142 16.64 5.38 7.68
N GLU A 143 17.55 4.62 8.28
CA GLU A 143 17.37 3.18 8.47
C GLU A 143 16.21 2.87 9.42
N GLU A 144 16.11 3.62 10.54
CA GLU A 144 14.96 3.54 11.45
C GLU A 144 13.64 3.81 10.71
N ARG A 145 13.58 4.84 9.85
CA ARG A 145 12.37 5.17 9.10
C ARG A 145 12.05 4.13 8.03
N ARG A 146 13.06 3.54 7.39
CA ARG A 146 12.85 2.44 6.45
C ARG A 146 12.25 1.21 7.14
N GLY A 147 12.70 0.92 8.36
CA GLY A 147 12.14 -0.17 9.18
C GLY A 147 10.68 0.08 9.62
N LEU A 148 10.23 1.32 9.62
CA LEU A 148 8.85 1.70 9.96
C LEU A 148 7.89 1.67 8.75
N LEU A 149 8.41 1.50 7.53
CA LEU A 149 7.55 1.38 6.34
C LEU A 149 6.75 0.09 6.41
N HIS A 150 5.45 0.22 6.48
CA HIS A 150 4.53 -0.90 6.42
C HIS A 150 4.38 -1.40 4.98
N ASN A 151 4.32 -2.71 4.86
CA ASN A 151 4.07 -3.35 3.56
C ASN A 151 2.55 -3.35 3.33
N VAL A 152 2.01 -2.24 2.85
CA VAL A 152 0.58 -2.11 2.53
C VAL A 152 0.25 -3.05 1.38
N GLU A 153 -0.69 -3.94 1.60
CA GLU A 153 -1.15 -4.88 0.60
C GLU A 153 -1.97 -4.11 -0.45
N ARG A 154 -1.37 -3.89 -1.62
CA ARG A 154 -2.08 -3.24 -2.73
C ARG A 154 -2.83 -4.28 -3.52
N VAL A 155 -4.13 -4.17 -3.54
CA VAL A 155 -4.95 -4.83 -4.55
C VAL A 155 -4.56 -4.24 -5.91
N GLY A 156 -3.96 -5.07 -6.77
CA GLY A 156 -3.54 -4.62 -8.10
C GLY A 156 -4.76 -4.11 -8.88
N GLU A 157 -4.73 -2.84 -9.29
CA GLU A 157 -5.77 -2.32 -10.17
C GLU A 157 -5.79 -3.10 -11.46
N LEU A 158 -6.94 -3.66 -11.79
CA LEU A 158 -7.15 -4.29 -13.09
C LEU A 158 -7.19 -3.18 -14.15
N ARG A 159 -6.07 -2.99 -14.85
CA ARG A 159 -5.99 -2.04 -15.95
C ARG A 159 -6.43 -2.71 -17.23
N LEU A 160 -7.67 -2.48 -17.61
CA LEU A 160 -8.20 -2.90 -18.90
C LEU A 160 -7.84 -1.84 -19.95
N THR A 161 -7.10 -2.25 -20.97
CA THR A 161 -6.88 -1.40 -22.14
C THR A 161 -8.14 -1.45 -22.99
N VAL A 162 -8.94 -0.40 -22.92
CA VAL A 162 -10.14 -0.29 -23.73
C VAL A 162 -9.74 -0.06 -25.18
N LEU A 163 -9.94 -1.07 -26.02
CA LEU A 163 -9.83 -0.93 -27.47
C LEU A 163 -11.08 -0.19 -27.96
N ARG A 164 -10.90 1.05 -28.40
CA ARG A 164 -11.99 1.81 -29.00
C ARG A 164 -12.34 1.20 -30.36
N HIS A 165 -13.55 0.68 -30.47
CA HIS A 165 -14.08 0.25 -31.75
C HIS A 165 -14.75 1.44 -32.46
N PRO A 166 -14.62 1.59 -33.80
CA PRO A 166 -15.18 2.72 -34.51
C PRO A 166 -16.71 2.74 -34.54
N LYS A 167 -17.37 1.60 -34.29
CA LYS A 167 -18.81 1.52 -34.18
C LYS A 167 -19.27 1.59 -32.75
N GLU A 168 -20.31 2.39 -32.47
CA GLU A 168 -20.90 2.51 -31.13
C GLU A 168 -21.61 1.24 -30.69
N THR A 169 -22.24 0.54 -31.64
CA THR A 169 -22.94 -0.73 -31.40
C THR A 169 -22.13 -1.89 -31.98
N LEU A 170 -21.62 -2.75 -31.11
CA LEU A 170 -20.87 -3.96 -31.52
C LEU A 170 -21.77 -5.16 -31.73
N VAL A 171 -22.77 -5.31 -30.88
CA VAL A 171 -23.75 -6.41 -30.94
C VAL A 171 -25.14 -5.82 -30.67
N ARG A 172 -26.11 -6.21 -31.44
CA ARG A 172 -27.53 -5.94 -31.20
C ARG A 172 -28.27 -7.26 -31.23
N VAL A 173 -28.97 -7.56 -30.20
CA VAL A 173 -29.84 -8.74 -30.12
C VAL A 173 -31.29 -8.27 -30.08
N GLU A 174 -32.08 -8.74 -31.03
CA GLU A 174 -33.51 -8.49 -31.11
C GLU A 174 -34.24 -9.83 -31.12
N GLU A 175 -35.16 -10.00 -30.17
CA GLU A 175 -35.94 -11.25 -30.00
C GLU A 175 -35.06 -12.51 -29.81
N GLY A 176 -33.92 -12.35 -29.07
CA GLY A 176 -33.05 -13.47 -28.78
C GLY A 176 -33.75 -14.56 -27.96
N VAL A 177 -33.47 -15.81 -28.27
CA VAL A 177 -33.96 -16.96 -27.50
C VAL A 177 -32.78 -17.79 -27.06
N VAL A 178 -32.68 -18.01 -25.76
CA VAL A 178 -31.68 -18.90 -25.17
C VAL A 178 -32.29 -20.24 -24.87
N ARG A 179 -31.69 -21.30 -25.41
CA ARG A 179 -32.11 -22.68 -25.18
C ARG A 179 -30.96 -23.46 -24.54
N TYR A 180 -31.32 -24.29 -23.58
CA TYR A 180 -30.41 -25.23 -22.97
C TYR A 180 -31.03 -26.64 -23.02
N ASP A 181 -30.32 -27.58 -23.56
CA ASP A 181 -30.76 -28.98 -23.73
C ASP A 181 -32.16 -29.11 -24.35
N GLY A 182 -32.44 -28.29 -25.37
CA GLY A 182 -33.71 -28.27 -26.08
C GLY A 182 -34.85 -27.50 -25.39
N ARG A 183 -34.66 -27.07 -24.13
CA ARG A 183 -35.64 -26.24 -23.40
C ARG A 183 -35.34 -24.75 -23.58
N VAL A 184 -36.37 -23.96 -23.79
CA VAL A 184 -36.26 -22.50 -23.80
C VAL A 184 -36.05 -22.03 -22.34
N VAL A 185 -34.94 -21.35 -22.09
CA VAL A 185 -34.61 -20.79 -20.79
C VAL A 185 -35.04 -19.32 -20.70
N CYS A 186 -34.87 -18.59 -21.81
CA CYS A 186 -35.24 -17.19 -21.89
C CYS A 186 -35.58 -16.84 -23.34
N GLU A 187 -36.60 -16.03 -23.56
CA GLU A 187 -37.02 -15.53 -24.87
C GLU A 187 -37.30 -14.03 -24.82
N GLY A 188 -37.30 -13.39 -25.97
CA GLY A 188 -37.57 -11.96 -26.09
C GLY A 188 -36.40 -11.08 -25.60
N LEU A 189 -35.18 -11.58 -25.61
CA LEU A 189 -34.00 -10.80 -25.21
C LEU A 189 -33.73 -9.67 -26.21
N ARG A 190 -33.56 -8.44 -25.67
CA ARG A 190 -33.15 -7.25 -26.43
C ARG A 190 -32.02 -6.55 -25.70
N PHE A 191 -30.93 -6.33 -26.39
CA PHE A 191 -29.81 -5.48 -25.90
C PHE A 191 -28.89 -5.09 -27.06
#